data_a7d4710392e0d2345cc7dc4515d88e4f
#
_entry.id   a7d4710392e0d2345cc7dc4515d88e4f
#
_cell.length_a   1.000
_cell.length_b   1.000
_cell.length_c   1.000
_cell.angle_alpha   90.00
_cell.angle_beta   90.00
_cell.angle_gamma   90.00
#
_symmetry.space_group_name_H-M   'P 1'
#
loop_
_entity.id
_entity.type
_entity.pdbx_description
1 polymer ?
#
loop_
_entity_poly.entity_id
_entity_poly.type
_entity_poly.pdbx_seq_one_letter_code
_entity_poly.pdbx_strand_id
1 'polypeptide(L)'
;MQPCFSAPAWRGAFLSLGASLLLALPGAHAKPQRAQEHAGVQHAAKAGHTGKAGRHRKAAKAGARQLIDKTYADHPAATAWADEAATRLSLPAAWLRQHIGKAHRLPLVEQLVLPAPSPAAKNWAAYRERFIEPRRIQAGAAFWQKHQDTLARAEQTYGVPAQIIVGILGVETLYGQHMGNFRILDALATLAFDFPSAHPRAQARQAFFRSELEQFLLLAHRSGADPQSLRGSYAGAMGLPQFMPSSWARFAVDFDGDGRIDLFGSSADAIGSVANYFKAFEWRPGLPTHYSVNLTPGQTDMDALLAPDILPTFSVDSFTAKGAQLEGAALQHPGPLALIELRNGEQTPSYVAGTENFYAITRYNWSSYYAMAVIELGQAVAERLNSSR
;
A
#
# COMPACT_ATOMS: atom_id res chain seq x y z
N MET A 1 -4.94 48.17 -1.70
CA MET A 1 -4.85 47.56 -0.36
C MET A 1 -5.49 46.20 -0.42
N GLN A 2 -4.73 45.16 -0.60
CA GLN A 2 -5.18 43.75 -0.53
C GLN A 2 -4.69 43.17 0.79
N PRO A 3 -5.50 42.42 1.53
CA PRO A 3 -5.06 41.75 2.75
C PRO A 3 -4.27 40.49 2.42
N CYS A 4 -3.03 40.41 2.92
CA CYS A 4 -2.24 39.18 3.00
C CYS A 4 -2.93 38.18 3.91
N PHE A 5 -3.39 37.05 3.37
CA PHE A 5 -3.74 35.88 4.15
C PHE A 5 -2.49 35.04 4.37
N SER A 6 -1.97 35.11 5.58
CA SER A 6 -0.94 34.20 6.08
C SER A 6 -1.58 32.81 6.28
N ALA A 7 -1.10 31.81 5.55
CA ALA A 7 -1.44 30.41 5.75
C ALA A 7 -0.88 29.92 7.11
N PRO A 8 -1.65 29.21 7.93
CA PRO A 8 -1.13 28.62 9.14
C PRO A 8 -0.21 27.43 8.79
N ALA A 9 1.01 27.44 9.36
CA ALA A 9 1.95 26.34 9.28
C ALA A 9 1.39 25.11 10.02
N TRP A 10 0.77 24.21 9.29
CA TRP A 10 0.40 22.89 9.78
C TRP A 10 1.63 21.96 9.73
N ARG A 11 2.49 22.07 10.75
CA ARG A 11 3.42 21.00 11.10
C ARG A 11 2.65 19.91 11.86
N GLY A 12 1.71 19.28 11.22
CA GLY A 12 1.07 18.05 11.70
C GLY A 12 1.86 16.87 11.20
N ALA A 13 2.43 16.08 12.11
CA ALA A 13 3.07 14.82 11.82
C ALA A 13 2.06 13.87 11.18
N PHE A 14 1.98 13.86 9.86
CA PHE A 14 1.27 12.83 9.11
C PHE A 14 2.11 11.55 9.19
N LEU A 15 1.78 10.72 10.18
CA LEU A 15 2.23 9.33 10.22
C LEU A 15 1.57 8.59 9.07
N SER A 16 2.26 8.55 7.92
CA SER A 16 1.86 7.69 6.83
C SER A 16 1.91 6.25 7.29
N LEU A 17 0.79 5.57 7.14
CA LEU A 17 0.68 4.15 7.37
C LEU A 17 1.33 3.42 6.19
N GLY A 18 2.55 2.98 6.37
CA GLY A 18 3.07 1.89 5.59
C GLY A 18 2.28 0.62 5.93
N ALA A 19 1.11 0.46 5.35
CA ALA A 19 0.51 -0.85 5.21
C ALA A 19 1.30 -1.54 4.10
N SER A 20 2.45 -2.14 4.47
CA SER A 20 3.11 -3.10 3.59
C SER A 20 2.11 -4.21 3.34
N LEU A 21 1.45 -4.15 2.19
CA LEU A 21 0.57 -5.22 1.70
C LEU A 21 1.47 -6.39 1.30
N LEU A 22 2.04 -7.07 2.30
CA LEU A 22 2.63 -8.39 2.13
C LEU A 22 1.46 -9.34 1.87
N LEU A 23 1.11 -9.53 0.60
CA LEU A 23 0.35 -10.69 0.15
C LEU A 23 1.20 -11.93 0.45
N ALA A 24 1.08 -12.46 1.67
CA ALA A 24 1.54 -13.78 2.02
C ALA A 24 0.62 -14.80 1.32
N LEU A 25 0.96 -15.17 0.10
CA LEU A 25 0.49 -16.41 -0.49
C LEU A 25 1.29 -17.54 0.16
N PRO A 26 0.66 -18.64 0.63
CA PRO A 26 1.38 -19.78 1.14
C PRO A 26 2.20 -20.38 -0.02
N GLY A 27 3.52 -20.32 0.08
CA GLY A 27 4.44 -20.93 -0.85
C GLY A 27 4.30 -22.46 -0.79
N ALA A 28 3.90 -23.05 -1.92
CA ALA A 28 4.07 -24.47 -2.15
C ALA A 28 5.57 -24.77 -2.27
N HIS A 29 6.16 -25.37 -1.24
CA HIS A 29 7.50 -25.90 -1.31
C HIS A 29 7.51 -27.13 -2.20
N ALA A 30 7.96 -27.02 -3.44
CA ALA A 30 8.41 -28.13 -4.25
C ALA A 30 9.88 -28.43 -3.85
N LYS A 31 10.10 -29.56 -3.21
CA LYS A 31 11.43 -30.13 -3.02
C LYS A 31 11.93 -30.73 -4.34
N PRO A 32 13.22 -30.59 -4.70
CA PRO A 32 13.77 -31.30 -5.85
C PRO A 32 13.91 -32.79 -5.54
N GLN A 33 13.27 -33.62 -6.37
CA GLN A 33 13.49 -35.06 -6.39
C GLN A 33 14.85 -35.36 -7.01
N ARG A 34 15.73 -35.98 -6.22
CA ARG A 34 16.86 -36.76 -6.72
C ARG A 34 16.39 -38.19 -6.98
N ALA A 35 16.57 -38.63 -8.19
CA ALA A 35 16.39 -40.04 -8.56
C ALA A 35 17.41 -40.93 -7.87
N GLN A 36 16.97 -42.06 -7.35
CA GLN A 36 17.71 -43.32 -7.35
C GLN A 36 16.75 -44.51 -7.19
N GLU A 37 17.03 -45.49 -8.05
CA GLU A 37 16.32 -46.73 -8.29
C GLU A 37 16.47 -47.76 -7.17
N HIS A 38 15.62 -48.74 -7.26
CA HIS A 38 15.63 -50.15 -6.98
C HIS A 38 14.90 -50.73 -5.74
N ALA A 39 13.93 -51.51 -6.15
CA ALA A 39 13.65 -52.89 -5.76
C ALA A 39 13.01 -53.25 -4.43
N GLY A 40 11.83 -53.82 -4.54
CA GLY A 40 11.62 -55.12 -3.86
C GLY A 40 10.54 -55.20 -2.77
N VAL A 41 9.36 -55.69 -3.19
CA VAL A 41 8.61 -56.81 -2.57
C VAL A 41 7.86 -56.66 -1.23
N GLN A 42 6.53 -56.71 -1.37
CA GLN A 42 5.50 -57.55 -0.71
C GLN A 42 5.04 -57.35 0.75
N HIS A 43 3.75 -57.23 0.79
CA HIS A 43 2.70 -57.88 1.67
C HIS A 43 2.29 -57.26 3.04
N ALA A 44 1.03 -56.87 2.98
CA ALA A 44 -0.06 -57.22 3.92
C ALA A 44 -0.09 -56.59 5.32
N ALA A 45 -1.11 -55.82 5.61
CA ALA A 45 -2.22 -56.18 6.45
C ALA A 45 -3.15 -55.00 6.74
N LYS A 46 -4.44 -55.23 6.55
CA LYS A 46 -5.56 -54.39 6.96
C LYS A 46 -5.58 -54.23 8.50
N ALA A 47 -5.75 -53.00 8.98
CA ALA A 47 -6.52 -52.79 10.19
C ALA A 47 -7.09 -51.36 10.18
N GLY A 48 -8.39 -51.25 10.33
CA GLY A 48 -9.19 -50.05 10.23
C GLY A 48 -8.94 -49.06 11.36
N HIS A 49 -8.84 -47.78 10.99
CA HIS A 49 -9.03 -46.64 11.89
C HIS A 49 -9.86 -45.57 11.18
N THR A 50 -11.11 -45.90 10.92
CA THR A 50 -12.16 -44.94 10.58
C THR A 50 -12.83 -44.50 11.88
N GLY A 51 -12.55 -43.28 12.35
CA GLY A 51 -13.32 -42.74 13.47
C GLY A 51 -12.86 -41.43 14.11
N LYS A 52 -11.61 -41.03 14.01
CA LYS A 52 -11.16 -39.81 14.70
C LYS A 52 -10.92 -38.57 13.83
N ALA A 53 -10.63 -38.74 12.55
CA ALA A 53 -10.34 -37.58 11.66
C ALA A 53 -11.58 -36.73 11.32
N GLY A 54 -12.77 -37.34 11.33
CA GLY A 54 -14.04 -36.64 11.03
C GLY A 54 -14.54 -35.73 12.15
N ARG A 55 -14.25 -36.06 13.41
CA ARG A 55 -14.64 -35.22 14.56
C ARG A 55 -13.79 -34.02 14.74
N HIS A 56 -12.48 -34.12 14.52
CA HIS A 56 -11.56 -32.94 14.58
C HIS A 56 -11.79 -31.95 13.43
N ARG A 57 -12.14 -32.41 12.24
CA ARG A 57 -12.49 -31.52 11.12
C ARG A 57 -13.84 -30.81 11.30
N LYS A 58 -14.82 -31.46 11.94
CA LYS A 58 -16.11 -30.81 12.28
C LYS A 58 -15.95 -29.83 13.45
N ALA A 59 -15.16 -30.17 14.48
CA ALA A 59 -14.87 -29.27 15.59
C ALA A 59 -14.04 -28.07 15.16
N ALA A 60 -13.04 -28.22 14.27
CA ALA A 60 -12.28 -27.12 13.71
C ALA A 60 -13.11 -26.21 12.79
N LYS A 61 -14.04 -26.80 11.99
CA LYS A 61 -15.00 -26.01 11.21
C LYS A 61 -16.06 -25.32 12.07
N ALA A 62 -16.52 -25.93 13.15
CA ALA A 62 -17.45 -25.31 14.11
C ALA A 62 -16.75 -24.21 14.93
N GLY A 63 -15.51 -24.43 15.38
CA GLY A 63 -14.70 -23.41 16.06
C GLY A 63 -14.33 -22.22 15.15
N ALA A 64 -13.97 -22.48 13.90
CA ALA A 64 -13.75 -21.42 12.91
C ALA A 64 -15.04 -20.64 12.59
N ARG A 65 -16.19 -21.33 12.58
CA ARG A 65 -17.49 -20.69 12.35
C ARG A 65 -17.95 -19.87 13.57
N GLN A 66 -17.62 -20.30 14.79
CA GLN A 66 -17.93 -19.59 16.03
C GLN A 66 -17.07 -18.34 16.24
N LEU A 67 -15.88 -18.26 15.64
CA LEU A 67 -15.01 -17.07 15.66
C LEU A 67 -15.42 -15.99 14.65
N ILE A 68 -16.24 -16.32 13.66
CA ILE A 68 -16.72 -15.40 12.60
C ILE A 68 -18.03 -14.69 13.00
N ASP A 69 -18.73 -15.18 14.01
CA ASP A 69 -20.11 -14.75 14.33
C ASP A 69 -20.24 -13.63 15.39
N LYS A 70 -19.15 -13.00 15.84
CA LYS A 70 -19.26 -11.81 16.69
C LYS A 70 -19.43 -10.57 15.82
N THR A 71 -20.65 -10.07 15.77
CA THR A 71 -20.94 -8.75 15.22
C THR A 71 -20.71 -7.66 16.26
N TYR A 72 -20.74 -6.40 15.82
CA TYR A 72 -20.62 -5.25 16.71
C TYR A 72 -21.96 -4.73 17.24
N ALA A 73 -23.07 -5.49 17.05
CA ALA A 73 -24.41 -5.09 17.48
C ALA A 73 -24.49 -4.76 18.97
N ASP A 74 -23.88 -5.61 19.80
CA ASP A 74 -23.91 -5.48 21.27
C ASP A 74 -22.55 -5.01 21.84
N HIS A 75 -21.69 -4.40 20.99
CA HIS A 75 -20.39 -3.91 21.43
C HIS A 75 -20.50 -2.48 21.97
N PRO A 76 -20.34 -2.25 23.30
CA PRO A 76 -20.68 -0.96 23.91
C PRO A 76 -19.91 0.23 23.32
N ALA A 77 -18.60 0.05 23.08
CA ALA A 77 -17.77 1.11 22.51
C ALA A 77 -18.13 1.40 21.03
N ALA A 78 -18.57 0.42 20.26
CA ALA A 78 -18.98 0.62 18.86
C ALA A 78 -20.34 1.34 18.79
N THR A 79 -21.28 1.00 19.69
CA THR A 79 -22.59 1.66 19.78
C THR A 79 -22.43 3.13 20.20
N ALA A 80 -21.68 3.39 21.27
CA ALA A 80 -21.41 4.77 21.72
C ALA A 80 -20.72 5.60 20.63
N TRP A 81 -19.71 5.03 19.96
CA TRP A 81 -19.03 5.67 18.86
C TRP A 81 -19.99 5.99 17.69
N ALA A 82 -20.93 5.09 17.36
CA ALA A 82 -21.88 5.32 16.27
C ALA A 82 -22.80 6.52 16.57
N ASP A 83 -23.20 6.71 17.81
CA ASP A 83 -24.03 7.85 18.25
C ASP A 83 -23.26 9.18 18.20
N GLU A 84 -22.01 9.18 18.66
CA GLU A 84 -21.13 10.34 18.56
C GLU A 84 -20.78 10.68 17.10
N ALA A 85 -20.49 9.66 16.28
CA ALA A 85 -20.17 9.83 14.86
C ALA A 85 -21.38 10.36 14.07
N ALA A 86 -22.60 9.98 14.43
CA ALA A 86 -23.82 10.49 13.81
C ALA A 86 -23.89 12.03 13.87
N THR A 87 -23.58 12.59 15.02
CA THR A 87 -23.57 14.05 15.23
C THR A 87 -22.43 14.69 14.43
N ARG A 88 -21.20 14.17 14.52
CA ARG A 88 -20.02 14.73 13.83
C ARG A 88 -20.15 14.69 12.31
N LEU A 89 -20.70 13.60 11.77
CA LEU A 89 -20.80 13.37 10.33
C LEU A 89 -22.12 13.89 9.73
N SER A 90 -23.06 14.34 10.57
CA SER A 90 -24.41 14.70 10.16
C SER A 90 -25.11 13.55 9.42
N LEU A 91 -24.95 12.32 9.94
CA LEU A 91 -25.57 11.10 9.40
C LEU A 91 -26.67 10.59 10.32
N PRO A 92 -27.70 9.88 9.80
CA PRO A 92 -28.74 9.28 10.65
C PRO A 92 -28.15 8.24 11.62
N ALA A 93 -28.34 8.45 12.94
CA ALA A 93 -27.80 7.55 13.96
C ALA A 93 -28.30 6.10 13.79
N ALA A 94 -29.56 5.92 13.40
CA ALA A 94 -30.10 4.59 13.12
C ALA A 94 -29.37 3.88 11.99
N TRP A 95 -28.98 4.60 10.93
CA TRP A 95 -28.22 4.06 9.80
C TRP A 95 -26.83 3.62 10.24
N LEU A 96 -26.11 4.46 11.01
CA LEU A 96 -24.77 4.12 11.53
C LEU A 96 -24.83 2.90 12.46
N ARG A 97 -25.74 2.88 13.44
CA ARG A 97 -25.92 1.74 14.36
C ARG A 97 -26.22 0.45 13.58
N GLN A 98 -27.09 0.54 12.56
CA GLN A 98 -27.44 -0.62 11.73
C GLN A 98 -26.24 -1.19 11.01
N HIS A 99 -25.41 -0.35 10.36
CA HIS A 99 -24.26 -0.83 9.58
C HIS A 99 -23.13 -1.29 10.48
N ILE A 100 -22.81 -0.56 11.54
CA ILE A 100 -21.80 -0.97 12.52
C ILE A 100 -22.23 -2.27 13.22
N GLY A 101 -23.50 -2.38 13.62
CA GLY A 101 -24.02 -3.60 14.26
C GLY A 101 -23.93 -4.86 13.37
N LYS A 102 -23.93 -4.69 12.05
CA LYS A 102 -23.76 -5.78 11.07
C LYS A 102 -22.29 -6.05 10.70
N ALA A 103 -21.36 -5.23 11.15
CA ALA A 103 -19.92 -5.49 10.94
C ALA A 103 -19.50 -6.71 11.79
N HIS A 104 -18.56 -7.51 11.27
CA HIS A 104 -18.02 -8.68 11.95
C HIS A 104 -16.59 -8.40 12.42
N ARG A 105 -16.28 -8.84 13.62
CA ARG A 105 -14.91 -8.88 14.12
C ARG A 105 -14.10 -9.94 13.36
N LEU A 106 -12.92 -9.56 12.88
CA LEU A 106 -12.03 -10.41 12.10
C LEU A 106 -10.71 -10.67 12.84
N PRO A 107 -10.57 -11.76 13.62
CA PRO A 107 -9.33 -12.06 14.35
C PRO A 107 -8.09 -12.17 13.44
N LEU A 108 -8.25 -12.55 12.18
CA LEU A 108 -7.17 -12.56 11.20
C LEU A 108 -6.64 -11.14 10.94
N VAL A 109 -7.50 -10.14 10.92
CA VAL A 109 -7.10 -8.73 10.73
C VAL A 109 -6.26 -8.24 11.91
N GLU A 110 -6.62 -8.63 13.14
CA GLU A 110 -5.85 -8.32 14.35
C GLU A 110 -4.42 -8.91 14.28
N GLN A 111 -4.28 -10.12 13.72
CA GLN A 111 -2.98 -10.76 13.54
C GLN A 111 -2.16 -10.09 12.42
N LEU A 112 -2.80 -9.77 11.29
CA LEU A 112 -2.13 -9.20 10.13
C LEU A 112 -1.61 -7.77 10.37
N VAL A 113 -2.21 -7.03 11.29
CA VAL A 113 -1.79 -5.65 11.59
C VAL A 113 -0.59 -5.58 12.53
N LEU A 114 -0.28 -6.67 13.24
CA LEU A 114 0.88 -6.73 14.12
C LEU A 114 2.18 -6.76 13.30
N PRO A 115 3.24 -6.08 13.77
CA PRO A 115 4.56 -6.20 13.17
C PRO A 115 5.05 -7.65 13.27
N ALA A 116 5.86 -8.07 12.31
CA ALA A 116 6.48 -9.39 12.35
C ALA A 116 7.31 -9.56 13.66
N PRO A 117 7.28 -10.73 14.28
CA PRO A 117 8.00 -10.99 15.53
C PRO A 117 9.52 -10.77 15.44
N SER A 118 10.09 -11.00 14.26
CA SER A 118 11.47 -10.65 13.93
C SER A 118 11.46 -9.79 12.68
N PRO A 119 12.21 -8.67 12.65
CA PRO A 119 12.40 -7.95 11.41
C PRO A 119 13.09 -8.88 10.41
N ALA A 120 12.43 -9.26 9.34
CA ALA A 120 13.10 -9.92 8.23
C ALA A 120 14.26 -9.01 7.79
N ALA A 121 15.43 -9.58 7.55
CA ALA A 121 16.55 -8.82 7.00
C ALA A 121 16.07 -8.11 5.74
N LYS A 122 16.21 -6.79 5.71
CA LYS A 122 15.82 -6.00 4.54
C LYS A 122 16.63 -6.49 3.34
N ASN A 123 15.95 -6.96 2.30
CA ASN A 123 16.58 -7.47 1.08
C ASN A 123 15.86 -6.88 -0.13
N TRP A 124 16.49 -5.89 -0.76
CA TRP A 124 15.94 -5.21 -1.92
C TRP A 124 15.81 -6.13 -3.13
N ALA A 125 16.82 -6.96 -3.41
CA ALA A 125 16.77 -7.87 -4.54
C ALA A 125 15.54 -8.80 -4.46
N ALA A 126 15.33 -9.43 -3.29
CA ALA A 126 14.18 -10.30 -3.06
C ALA A 126 12.83 -9.52 -3.07
N TYR A 127 12.82 -8.26 -2.63
CA TYR A 127 11.62 -7.40 -2.69
C TYR A 127 11.30 -7.01 -4.13
N ARG A 128 12.31 -6.61 -4.89
CA ARG A 128 12.24 -6.23 -6.30
C ARG A 128 11.66 -7.35 -7.17
N GLU A 129 12.13 -8.58 -7.01
CA GLU A 129 11.66 -9.74 -7.78
C GLU A 129 10.15 -10.00 -7.65
N ARG A 130 9.51 -9.55 -6.59
CA ARG A 130 8.05 -9.70 -6.39
C ARG A 130 7.24 -8.81 -7.31
N PHE A 131 7.83 -7.69 -7.75
CA PHE A 131 7.13 -6.68 -8.55
C PHE A 131 7.66 -6.58 -9.97
N ILE A 132 8.97 -6.77 -10.16
CA ILE A 132 9.60 -6.67 -11.49
C ILE A 132 9.68 -8.08 -12.07
N GLU A 133 8.52 -8.62 -12.47
CA GLU A 133 8.38 -9.97 -13.01
C GLU A 133 7.58 -9.95 -14.32
N PRO A 134 7.81 -10.92 -15.23
CA PRO A 134 7.28 -10.87 -16.60
C PRO A 134 5.75 -10.72 -16.68
N ARG A 135 4.99 -11.39 -15.82
CA ARG A 135 3.52 -11.32 -15.81
C ARG A 135 3.03 -9.91 -15.50
N ARG A 136 3.64 -9.24 -14.51
CA ARG A 136 3.26 -7.88 -14.10
C ARG A 136 3.64 -6.86 -15.16
N ILE A 137 4.83 -6.98 -15.75
CA ILE A 137 5.29 -6.13 -16.85
C ILE A 137 4.36 -6.28 -18.07
N GLN A 138 4.00 -7.52 -18.43
CA GLN A 138 3.08 -7.78 -19.55
C GLN A 138 1.68 -7.21 -19.27
N ALA A 139 1.16 -7.41 -18.06
CA ALA A 139 -0.14 -6.84 -17.66
C ALA A 139 -0.10 -5.30 -17.68
N GLY A 140 1.02 -4.71 -17.26
CA GLY A 140 1.25 -3.26 -17.31
C GLY A 140 1.29 -2.71 -18.72
N ALA A 141 1.95 -3.39 -19.63
CA ALA A 141 1.97 -3.01 -21.05
C ALA A 141 0.57 -3.05 -21.67
N ALA A 142 -0.19 -4.11 -21.41
CA ALA A 142 -1.59 -4.21 -21.87
C ALA A 142 -2.49 -3.13 -21.24
N PHE A 143 -2.32 -2.85 -19.93
CA PHE A 143 -3.05 -1.77 -19.26
C PHE A 143 -2.72 -0.41 -19.85
N TRP A 144 -1.45 -0.11 -20.09
CA TRP A 144 -1.01 1.15 -20.70
C TRP A 144 -1.58 1.32 -22.10
N GLN A 145 -1.44 0.30 -22.96
CA GLN A 145 -2.01 0.35 -24.32
C GLN A 145 -3.52 0.62 -24.31
N LYS A 146 -4.25 -0.08 -23.45
CA LYS A 146 -5.71 0.08 -23.31
C LYS A 146 -6.12 1.47 -22.85
N HIS A 147 -5.33 2.11 -22.00
CA HIS A 147 -5.65 3.39 -21.35
C HIS A 147 -4.69 4.53 -21.77
N GLN A 148 -4.08 4.41 -22.96
CA GLN A 148 -3.04 5.33 -23.43
C GLN A 148 -3.47 6.79 -23.39
N ASP A 149 -4.65 7.12 -23.90
CA ASP A 149 -5.16 8.49 -23.96
C ASP A 149 -5.47 9.04 -22.56
N THR A 150 -6.00 8.21 -21.68
CA THR A 150 -6.28 8.58 -20.29
C THR A 150 -5.00 8.86 -19.52
N LEU A 151 -3.98 8.03 -19.69
CA LEU A 151 -2.66 8.21 -19.07
C LEU A 151 -1.98 9.49 -19.58
N ALA A 152 -2.01 9.74 -20.90
CA ALA A 152 -1.46 10.95 -21.50
C ALA A 152 -2.19 12.21 -20.99
N ARG A 153 -3.52 12.17 -20.88
CA ARG A 153 -4.31 13.26 -20.30
C ARG A 153 -3.98 13.49 -18.83
N ALA A 154 -3.80 12.43 -18.04
CA ALA A 154 -3.43 12.55 -16.63
C ALA A 154 -2.04 13.16 -16.47
N GLU A 155 -1.06 12.74 -17.28
CA GLU A 155 0.28 13.33 -17.32
C GLU A 155 0.23 14.81 -17.70
N GLN A 156 -0.52 15.16 -18.72
CA GLN A 156 -0.72 16.56 -19.13
C GLN A 156 -1.39 17.41 -18.04
N THR A 157 -2.39 16.86 -17.34
CA THR A 157 -3.19 17.60 -16.34
C THR A 157 -2.44 17.80 -15.03
N TYR A 158 -1.70 16.78 -14.58
CA TYR A 158 -1.09 16.75 -13.25
C TYR A 158 0.44 16.79 -13.27
N GLY A 159 1.07 16.64 -14.42
CA GLY A 159 2.52 16.62 -14.58
C GLY A 159 3.20 15.35 -14.04
N VAL A 160 2.44 14.30 -13.76
CA VAL A 160 2.94 13.02 -13.24
C VAL A 160 3.13 12.06 -14.41
N PRO A 161 4.34 11.55 -14.68
CA PRO A 161 4.58 10.67 -15.82
C PRO A 161 3.71 9.41 -15.78
N ALA A 162 3.19 9.00 -16.93
CA ALA A 162 2.35 7.81 -17.09
C ALA A 162 3.01 6.56 -16.47
N GLN A 163 4.32 6.42 -16.60
CA GLN A 163 5.08 5.31 -16.02
C GLN A 163 4.96 5.24 -14.48
N ILE A 164 4.87 6.36 -13.78
CA ILE A 164 4.70 6.37 -12.31
C ILE A 164 3.28 5.92 -11.94
N ILE A 165 2.26 6.42 -12.65
CA ILE A 165 0.87 6.02 -12.44
C ILE A 165 0.70 4.51 -12.68
N VAL A 166 1.26 4.00 -13.78
CA VAL A 166 1.26 2.57 -14.12
C VAL A 166 2.03 1.75 -13.07
N GLY A 167 3.17 2.26 -12.60
CA GLY A 167 3.95 1.64 -11.53
C GLY A 167 3.13 1.47 -10.25
N ILE A 168 2.41 2.52 -9.81
CA ILE A 168 1.51 2.46 -8.64
C ILE A 168 0.43 1.40 -8.83
N LEU A 169 -0.37 1.48 -9.89
CA LEU A 169 -1.48 0.56 -10.12
C LEU A 169 -1.00 -0.90 -10.30
N GLY A 170 0.21 -1.05 -10.84
CA GLY A 170 0.86 -2.34 -10.97
C GLY A 170 1.30 -2.92 -9.64
N VAL A 171 1.95 -2.14 -8.77
CA VAL A 171 2.41 -2.58 -7.45
C VAL A 171 1.22 -2.87 -6.55
N GLU A 172 0.21 -1.98 -6.51
CA GLU A 172 -0.91 -2.08 -5.58
C GLU A 172 -1.84 -3.28 -5.88
N THR A 173 -2.27 -3.41 -7.11
CA THR A 173 -3.35 -4.37 -7.42
C THR A 173 -3.12 -5.24 -8.64
N LEU A 174 -1.91 -5.23 -9.23
CA LEU A 174 -1.69 -5.85 -10.54
C LEU A 174 -2.78 -5.39 -11.55
N TYR A 175 -2.94 -4.06 -11.63
CA TYR A 175 -3.91 -3.40 -12.51
C TYR A 175 -5.36 -3.86 -12.27
N GLY A 176 -5.76 -3.97 -11.00
CA GLY A 176 -7.11 -4.33 -10.58
C GLY A 176 -7.37 -5.84 -10.39
N GLN A 177 -6.39 -6.72 -10.65
CA GLN A 177 -6.56 -8.17 -10.47
C GLN A 177 -6.60 -8.58 -8.98
N HIS A 178 -6.01 -7.78 -8.08
CA HIS A 178 -5.85 -8.10 -6.66
C HIS A 178 -6.22 -6.91 -5.75
N MET A 179 -7.48 -6.54 -5.71
CA MET A 179 -7.96 -5.41 -4.90
C MET A 179 -8.25 -5.75 -3.42
N GLY A 180 -8.06 -7.03 -3.03
CA GLY A 180 -8.37 -7.51 -1.69
C GLY A 180 -9.78 -8.11 -1.57
N ASN A 181 -9.98 -8.99 -0.57
CA ASN A 181 -11.22 -9.76 -0.39
C ASN A 181 -11.89 -9.54 0.97
N PHE A 182 -11.30 -8.71 1.84
CA PHE A 182 -11.93 -8.39 3.12
C PHE A 182 -13.09 -7.44 2.91
N ARG A 183 -14.21 -7.64 3.62
CA ARG A 183 -15.21 -6.59 3.71
C ARG A 183 -14.58 -5.40 4.43
N ILE A 184 -14.57 -4.25 3.80
CA ILE A 184 -13.90 -3.05 4.32
C ILE A 184 -14.50 -2.62 5.65
N LEU A 185 -15.83 -2.68 5.77
CA LEU A 185 -16.53 -2.39 7.00
C LEU A 185 -16.05 -3.26 8.17
N ASP A 186 -15.91 -4.59 7.95
CA ASP A 186 -15.46 -5.52 8.99
C ASP A 186 -14.00 -5.26 9.39
N ALA A 187 -13.14 -5.05 8.39
CA ALA A 187 -11.72 -4.77 8.62
C ALA A 187 -11.53 -3.47 9.42
N LEU A 188 -12.19 -2.39 8.99
CA LEU A 188 -12.09 -1.10 9.68
C LEU A 188 -12.74 -1.12 11.06
N ALA A 189 -13.90 -1.78 11.23
CA ALA A 189 -14.54 -1.93 12.53
C ALA A 189 -13.64 -2.72 13.50
N THR A 190 -13.03 -3.82 13.03
CA THR A 190 -12.08 -4.61 13.84
C THR A 190 -10.91 -3.74 14.30
N LEU A 191 -10.29 -2.99 13.40
CA LEU A 191 -9.15 -2.14 13.74
C LEU A 191 -9.55 -0.88 14.53
N ALA A 192 -10.80 -0.44 14.45
CA ALA A 192 -11.33 0.69 15.21
C ALA A 192 -11.69 0.33 16.67
N PHE A 193 -12.17 -0.89 16.92
CA PHE A 193 -12.71 -1.27 18.23
C PHE A 193 -11.90 -2.36 18.95
N ASP A 194 -11.25 -3.27 18.20
CA ASP A 194 -10.48 -4.40 18.72
C ASP A 194 -9.00 -4.36 18.28
N PHE A 195 -8.42 -3.18 18.15
CA PHE A 195 -7.02 -3.06 17.74
C PHE A 195 -6.11 -3.75 18.77
N PRO A 196 -5.17 -4.63 18.34
CA PRO A 196 -4.36 -5.42 19.27
C PRO A 196 -3.45 -4.55 20.13
N SER A 197 -3.58 -4.68 21.46
CA SER A 197 -2.79 -3.93 22.45
C SER A 197 -1.30 -4.25 22.41
N ALA A 198 -0.92 -5.40 21.86
CA ALA A 198 0.48 -5.80 21.68
C ALA A 198 1.22 -4.96 20.64
N HIS A 199 0.51 -4.16 19.81
CA HIS A 199 1.16 -3.30 18.84
C HIS A 199 1.81 -2.09 19.52
N PRO A 200 3.10 -1.72 19.22
CA PRO A 200 3.83 -0.64 19.91
C PRO A 200 3.14 0.73 19.89
N ARG A 201 2.29 0.98 18.91
CA ARG A 201 1.52 2.23 18.75
C ARG A 201 0.01 1.97 18.73
N ALA A 202 -0.47 1.05 19.59
CA ALA A 202 -1.86 0.58 19.55
C ALA A 202 -2.88 1.72 19.61
N GLN A 203 -2.76 2.62 20.58
CA GLN A 203 -3.70 3.72 20.78
C GLN A 203 -3.79 4.66 19.56
N ALA A 204 -2.64 5.09 19.04
CA ALA A 204 -2.58 5.99 17.89
C ALA A 204 -3.14 5.32 16.63
N ARG A 205 -2.86 4.03 16.46
CA ARG A 205 -3.35 3.25 15.33
C ARG A 205 -4.85 3.01 15.40
N GLN A 206 -5.37 2.68 16.57
CA GLN A 206 -6.80 2.54 16.79
C GLN A 206 -7.56 3.85 16.50
N ALA A 207 -7.06 4.99 16.99
CA ALA A 207 -7.63 6.30 16.70
C ALA A 207 -7.64 6.60 15.19
N PHE A 208 -6.55 6.28 14.48
CA PHE A 208 -6.48 6.39 13.04
C PHE A 208 -7.58 5.55 12.35
N PHE A 209 -7.74 4.27 12.71
CA PHE A 209 -8.73 3.41 12.07
C PHE A 209 -10.18 3.82 12.41
N ARG A 210 -10.42 4.44 13.55
CA ARG A 210 -11.72 5.08 13.83
C ARG A 210 -12.02 6.21 12.85
N SER A 211 -11.03 7.05 12.56
CA SER A 211 -11.17 8.12 11.56
C SER A 211 -11.38 7.55 10.15
N GLU A 212 -10.67 6.48 9.77
CA GLU A 212 -10.87 5.83 8.47
C GLU A 212 -12.26 5.18 8.35
N LEU A 213 -12.78 4.59 9.42
CA LEU A 213 -14.13 4.05 9.48
C LEU A 213 -15.19 5.17 9.30
N GLU A 214 -14.98 6.35 9.90
CA GLU A 214 -15.85 7.52 9.66
C GLU A 214 -15.86 7.94 8.19
N GLN A 215 -14.68 8.08 7.59
CA GLN A 215 -14.57 8.44 6.18
C GLN A 215 -15.19 7.40 5.25
N PHE A 216 -15.00 6.11 5.55
CA PHE A 216 -15.61 5.02 4.79
C PHE A 216 -17.14 5.08 4.82
N LEU A 217 -17.74 5.24 6.00
CA LEU A 217 -19.20 5.31 6.16
C LEU A 217 -19.78 6.55 5.49
N LEU A 218 -19.08 7.68 5.61
CA LEU A 218 -19.47 8.93 4.95
C LEU A 218 -19.45 8.79 3.41
N LEU A 219 -18.40 8.18 2.86
CA LEU A 219 -18.30 7.89 1.42
C LEU A 219 -19.43 6.97 0.95
N ALA A 220 -19.64 5.86 1.67
CA ALA A 220 -20.68 4.90 1.33
C ALA A 220 -22.08 5.53 1.37
N HIS A 221 -22.37 6.34 2.40
CA HIS A 221 -23.66 7.04 2.51
C HIS A 221 -23.87 8.05 1.36
N ARG A 222 -22.83 8.85 1.03
CA ARG A 222 -22.91 9.85 -0.04
C ARG A 222 -23.06 9.24 -1.43
N SER A 223 -22.39 8.11 -1.68
CA SER A 223 -22.49 7.41 -2.96
C SER A 223 -23.70 6.50 -3.08
N GLY A 224 -24.46 6.28 -2.00
CA GLY A 224 -25.55 5.31 -1.94
C GLY A 224 -25.08 3.84 -1.99
N ALA A 225 -23.79 3.58 -1.83
CA ALA A 225 -23.25 2.22 -1.81
C ALA A 225 -23.60 1.52 -0.49
N ASP A 226 -23.87 0.21 -0.56
CA ASP A 226 -23.99 -0.61 0.66
C ASP A 226 -22.61 -0.83 1.27
N PRO A 227 -22.33 -0.32 2.50
CA PRO A 227 -21.04 -0.50 3.16
C PRO A 227 -20.63 -1.97 3.33
N GLN A 228 -21.59 -2.90 3.31
CA GLN A 228 -21.31 -4.31 3.48
C GLN A 228 -20.86 -5.00 2.19
N SER A 229 -21.10 -4.38 1.03
CA SER A 229 -20.72 -4.95 -0.27
C SER A 229 -19.28 -4.68 -0.64
N LEU A 230 -18.69 -3.58 -0.15
CA LEU A 230 -17.37 -3.10 -0.56
C LEU A 230 -16.25 -3.96 0.02
N ARG A 231 -15.32 -4.36 -0.86
CA ARG A 231 -14.19 -5.20 -0.51
C ARG A 231 -12.86 -4.52 -0.81
N GLY A 232 -11.86 -4.86 0.01
CA GLY A 232 -10.54 -4.26 -0.10
C GLY A 232 -9.49 -5.04 0.69
N SER A 233 -8.45 -4.35 1.12
CA SER A 233 -7.38 -4.94 1.93
C SER A 233 -7.84 -5.20 3.38
N TYR A 234 -7.05 -6.00 4.10
CA TYR A 234 -7.25 -6.22 5.53
C TYR A 234 -7.15 -4.95 6.39
N ALA A 235 -6.52 -3.90 5.87
CA ALA A 235 -6.40 -2.60 6.52
C ALA A 235 -7.42 -1.56 6.01
N GLY A 236 -8.36 -1.95 5.14
CA GLY A 236 -9.41 -1.07 4.63
C GLY A 236 -9.03 -0.23 3.41
N ALA A 237 -7.93 -0.52 2.74
CA ALA A 237 -7.58 0.12 1.47
C ALA A 237 -8.48 -0.37 0.34
N MET A 238 -8.83 0.53 -0.61
CA MET A 238 -9.94 0.38 -1.54
C MET A 238 -9.55 0.59 -3.01
N GLY A 239 -10.15 -0.23 -3.88
CA GLY A 239 -10.12 -0.07 -5.33
C GLY A 239 -8.77 -0.33 -5.98
N LEU A 240 -8.65 0.02 -7.26
CA LEU A 240 -7.42 -0.15 -8.05
C LEU A 240 -6.20 0.53 -7.41
N PRO A 241 -6.30 1.77 -6.89
CA PRO A 241 -5.18 2.49 -6.32
C PRO A 241 -4.94 2.17 -4.83
N GLN A 242 -5.72 1.28 -4.22
CA GLN A 242 -5.63 0.95 -2.78
C GLN A 242 -5.63 2.19 -1.87
N PHE A 243 -6.50 3.14 -2.16
CA PHE A 243 -6.67 4.32 -1.31
C PHE A 243 -7.34 3.96 0.01
N MET A 244 -6.80 4.51 1.11
CA MET A 244 -7.55 4.57 2.36
C MET A 244 -8.78 5.47 2.19
N PRO A 245 -9.86 5.27 2.98
CA PRO A 245 -11.06 6.13 2.88
C PRO A 245 -10.78 7.63 2.94
N SER A 246 -9.87 8.05 3.81
CA SER A 246 -9.45 9.46 3.89
C SER A 246 -8.70 9.94 2.64
N SER A 247 -7.92 9.07 2.01
CA SER A 247 -7.25 9.38 0.73
C SER A 247 -8.26 9.48 -0.41
N TRP A 248 -9.25 8.58 -0.45
CA TRP A 248 -10.36 8.68 -1.41
C TRP A 248 -11.09 10.03 -1.26
N ALA A 249 -11.49 10.39 -0.05
CA ALA A 249 -12.22 11.63 0.20
C ALA A 249 -11.45 12.89 -0.24
N ARG A 250 -10.11 12.86 -0.23
CA ARG A 250 -9.25 14.02 -0.50
C ARG A 250 -8.74 14.07 -1.95
N PHE A 251 -8.44 12.92 -2.54
CA PHE A 251 -7.64 12.85 -3.76
C PHE A 251 -8.33 12.15 -4.92
N ALA A 252 -9.41 11.40 -4.67
CA ALA A 252 -10.15 10.76 -5.74
C ALA A 252 -10.88 11.79 -6.59
N VAL A 253 -10.86 11.57 -7.91
CA VAL A 253 -11.48 12.45 -8.90
C VAL A 253 -12.30 11.63 -9.90
N ASP A 254 -13.42 12.19 -10.33
CA ASP A 254 -14.16 11.74 -11.50
C ASP A 254 -13.35 12.17 -12.75
N PHE A 255 -12.55 11.26 -13.27
CA PHE A 255 -11.62 11.59 -14.34
C PHE A 255 -12.17 11.21 -15.73
N ASP A 256 -13.22 10.38 -15.84
CA ASP A 256 -13.94 10.16 -17.10
C ASP A 256 -15.12 11.10 -17.30
N GLY A 257 -15.55 11.81 -16.24
CA GLY A 257 -16.58 12.85 -16.30
C GLY A 257 -18.01 12.29 -16.33
N ASP A 258 -18.21 11.06 -15.82
CA ASP A 258 -19.53 10.42 -15.77
C ASP A 258 -20.42 10.89 -14.60
N GLY A 259 -19.90 11.78 -13.74
CA GLY A 259 -20.58 12.32 -12.56
C GLY A 259 -20.39 11.47 -11.30
N ARG A 260 -19.52 10.47 -11.31
CA ARG A 260 -19.22 9.57 -10.20
C ARG A 260 -17.72 9.40 -10.03
N ILE A 261 -17.31 9.01 -8.83
CA ILE A 261 -15.92 8.58 -8.56
C ILE A 261 -15.97 7.10 -8.27
N ASP A 262 -15.49 6.27 -9.19
CA ASP A 262 -15.46 4.80 -9.05
C ASP A 262 -14.03 4.25 -9.15
N LEU A 263 -13.35 4.16 -8.02
CA LEU A 263 -12.00 3.56 -7.97
C LEU A 263 -12.00 2.02 -8.05
N PHE A 264 -13.17 1.37 -8.07
CA PHE A 264 -13.27 -0.08 -8.24
C PHE A 264 -13.45 -0.48 -9.69
N GLY A 265 -14.29 0.23 -10.44
CA GLY A 265 -14.68 -0.10 -11.81
C GLY A 265 -14.08 0.80 -12.88
N SER A 266 -13.84 2.11 -12.59
CA SER A 266 -13.27 3.04 -13.55
C SER A 266 -11.74 3.09 -13.46
N SER A 267 -11.07 2.57 -14.49
CA SER A 267 -9.61 2.76 -14.62
C SER A 267 -9.25 4.22 -14.85
N ALA A 268 -10.14 5.00 -15.46
CA ALA A 268 -9.89 6.42 -15.68
C ALA A 268 -9.84 7.19 -14.37
N ASP A 269 -10.81 6.96 -13.47
CA ASP A 269 -10.81 7.58 -12.14
C ASP A 269 -9.59 7.15 -11.32
N ALA A 270 -9.23 5.87 -11.38
CA ALA A 270 -8.04 5.38 -10.70
C ALA A 270 -6.76 6.06 -11.20
N ILE A 271 -6.59 6.22 -12.53
CA ILE A 271 -5.46 6.92 -13.15
C ILE A 271 -5.43 8.39 -12.73
N GLY A 272 -6.54 9.10 -12.88
CA GLY A 272 -6.67 10.50 -12.51
C GLY A 272 -6.44 10.73 -11.01
N SER A 273 -6.98 9.86 -10.16
CA SER A 273 -6.85 9.95 -8.71
C SER A 273 -5.43 9.72 -8.22
N VAL A 274 -4.68 8.76 -8.80
CA VAL A 274 -3.26 8.55 -8.51
C VAL A 274 -2.45 9.80 -8.92
N ALA A 275 -2.70 10.34 -10.09
CA ALA A 275 -2.01 11.56 -10.55
C ALA A 275 -2.34 12.77 -9.66
N ASN A 276 -3.61 12.97 -9.28
CA ASN A 276 -4.04 14.03 -8.36
C ASN A 276 -3.42 13.87 -6.96
N TYR A 277 -3.27 12.64 -6.47
CA TYR A 277 -2.57 12.36 -5.23
C TYR A 277 -1.14 12.89 -5.27
N PHE A 278 -0.38 12.57 -6.31
CA PHE A 278 1.01 13.03 -6.43
C PHE A 278 1.12 14.54 -6.58
N LYS A 279 0.20 15.17 -7.34
CA LYS A 279 0.11 16.64 -7.40
C LYS A 279 -0.11 17.25 -6.02
N ALA A 280 -0.99 16.66 -5.20
CA ALA A 280 -1.25 17.13 -3.83
C ALA A 280 -0.06 16.91 -2.88
N PHE A 281 0.84 15.97 -3.20
CA PHE A 281 2.11 15.74 -2.51
C PHE A 281 3.30 16.36 -3.23
N GLU A 282 3.07 17.48 -3.91
CA GLU A 282 4.10 18.37 -4.47
C GLU A 282 4.99 17.70 -5.52
N TRP A 283 4.42 16.77 -6.31
CA TRP A 283 5.14 16.25 -7.47
C TRP A 283 5.62 17.38 -8.38
N ARG A 284 6.90 17.36 -8.73
CA ARG A 284 7.55 18.36 -9.59
C ARG A 284 7.69 17.82 -11.01
N PRO A 285 6.92 18.34 -11.99
CA PRO A 285 7.01 17.92 -13.39
C PRO A 285 8.44 18.10 -13.93
N GLY A 286 8.92 17.13 -14.71
CA GLY A 286 10.24 17.18 -15.32
C GLY A 286 11.42 16.86 -14.38
N LEU A 287 11.19 16.81 -13.07
CA LEU A 287 12.24 16.43 -12.12
C LEU A 287 12.34 14.91 -12.04
N PRO A 288 13.54 14.29 -12.14
CA PRO A 288 13.70 12.85 -11.96
C PRO A 288 13.36 12.44 -10.51
N THR A 289 13.06 11.16 -10.30
CA THR A 289 12.82 10.61 -8.96
C THR A 289 14.10 10.43 -8.15
N HIS A 290 15.19 10.12 -8.80
CA HIS A 290 16.50 9.90 -8.17
C HIS A 290 17.62 10.02 -9.18
N TYR A 291 18.85 10.10 -8.67
CA TYR A 291 20.09 10.04 -9.44
C TYR A 291 20.97 8.91 -8.92
N SER A 292 21.88 8.45 -9.76
CA SER A 292 22.99 7.60 -9.32
C SER A 292 23.90 8.37 -8.37
N VAL A 293 24.45 7.68 -7.39
CA VAL A 293 25.43 8.23 -6.45
C VAL A 293 26.56 7.23 -6.26
N ASN A 294 27.79 7.73 -6.28
CA ASN A 294 28.98 6.96 -5.95
C ASN A 294 29.43 7.30 -4.53
N LEU A 295 29.73 6.29 -3.72
CA LEU A 295 30.15 6.42 -2.34
C LEU A 295 31.52 5.75 -2.19
N THR A 296 32.49 6.47 -1.61
CA THR A 296 33.83 5.92 -1.35
C THR A 296 33.91 5.50 0.10
N PRO A 297 34.16 4.20 0.40
CA PRO A 297 34.33 3.73 1.76
C PRO A 297 35.41 4.52 2.50
N GLY A 298 35.12 4.93 3.74
CA GLY A 298 36.04 5.70 4.59
C GLY A 298 36.17 7.19 4.23
N GLN A 299 35.59 7.65 3.11
CA GLN A 299 35.57 9.06 2.72
C GLN A 299 34.18 9.67 2.79
N THR A 300 33.13 8.85 2.85
CA THR A 300 31.73 9.27 2.90
C THR A 300 31.22 9.23 4.34
N ASP A 301 30.64 10.34 4.80
CA ASP A 301 29.98 10.45 6.10
C ASP A 301 28.58 9.79 6.02
N MET A 302 28.57 8.45 6.06
CA MET A 302 27.36 7.64 5.92
C MET A 302 26.35 7.91 7.03
N ASP A 303 26.81 8.11 8.26
CA ASP A 303 25.93 8.34 9.41
C ASP A 303 25.12 9.65 9.23
N ALA A 304 25.80 10.71 8.83
CA ALA A 304 25.14 11.98 8.59
C ALA A 304 24.20 11.93 7.38
N LEU A 305 24.59 11.25 6.29
CA LEU A 305 23.78 11.15 5.07
C LEU A 305 22.54 10.28 5.25
N LEU A 306 22.61 9.25 6.08
CA LEU A 306 21.47 8.34 6.35
C LEU A 306 20.58 8.79 7.51
N ALA A 307 21.02 9.74 8.35
CA ALA A 307 20.26 10.20 9.51
C ALA A 307 18.85 10.74 9.16
N PRO A 308 18.63 11.47 8.03
CA PRO A 308 17.30 11.93 7.66
C PRO A 308 16.37 10.84 7.09
N ASP A 309 16.85 9.60 6.95
CA ASP A 309 16.13 8.50 6.29
C ASP A 309 15.75 8.90 4.84
N ILE A 310 14.49 8.79 4.48
CA ILE A 310 14.00 9.10 3.12
C ILE A 310 13.69 10.60 2.89
N LEU A 311 13.93 11.46 3.88
CA LEU A 311 13.61 12.87 3.78
C LEU A 311 14.69 13.64 3.01
N PRO A 312 14.39 14.26 1.86
CA PRO A 312 15.35 15.07 1.14
C PRO A 312 15.66 16.34 1.96
N THR A 313 16.91 16.45 2.42
CA THR A 313 17.37 17.50 3.33
C THR A 313 18.67 18.16 2.93
N PHE A 314 19.47 17.52 2.07
CA PHE A 314 20.78 18.00 1.70
C PHE A 314 20.73 18.76 0.38
N SER A 315 21.25 20.00 0.34
CA SER A 315 21.60 20.62 -0.94
C SER A 315 22.67 19.79 -1.64
N VAL A 316 22.84 19.97 -2.94
CA VAL A 316 23.92 19.32 -3.73
C VAL A 316 25.27 19.55 -3.06
N ASP A 317 25.59 20.79 -2.68
CA ASP A 317 26.84 21.13 -2.02
C ASP A 317 27.03 20.41 -0.68
N SER A 318 26.00 20.38 0.17
CA SER A 318 26.09 19.72 1.47
C SER A 318 26.14 18.19 1.36
N PHE A 319 25.51 17.64 0.31
CA PHE A 319 25.53 16.21 0.00
C PHE A 319 26.93 15.78 -0.47
N THR A 320 27.54 16.55 -1.38
CA THR A 320 28.90 16.30 -1.90
C THR A 320 29.97 16.57 -0.86
N ALA A 321 29.82 17.61 -0.02
CA ALA A 321 30.73 17.87 1.09
C ALA A 321 30.81 16.74 2.12
N LYS A 322 29.80 15.88 2.17
CA LYS A 322 29.80 14.66 2.99
C LYS A 322 30.36 13.42 2.26
N GLY A 323 31.01 13.63 1.12
CA GLY A 323 31.68 12.60 0.35
C GLY A 323 30.80 11.79 -0.61
N ALA A 324 29.52 12.15 -0.80
CA ALA A 324 28.68 11.56 -1.83
C ALA A 324 29.04 12.19 -3.19
N GLN A 325 29.38 11.36 -4.17
CA GLN A 325 29.77 11.82 -5.49
C GLN A 325 28.57 11.75 -6.45
N LEU A 326 28.20 12.92 -7.00
CA LEU A 326 27.15 13.09 -7.98
C LEU A 326 27.76 13.43 -9.34
N GLU A 327 27.07 13.07 -10.43
CA GLU A 327 27.52 13.32 -11.80
C GLU A 327 26.41 13.90 -12.67
N GLY A 328 26.81 14.60 -13.74
CA GLY A 328 25.89 15.09 -14.77
C GLY A 328 24.76 15.96 -14.23
N ALA A 329 23.53 15.65 -14.55
CA ALA A 329 22.34 16.40 -14.16
C ALA A 329 22.13 16.46 -12.63
N ALA A 330 22.67 15.52 -11.87
CA ALA A 330 22.54 15.50 -10.41
C ALA A 330 23.24 16.72 -9.77
N LEU A 331 24.33 17.20 -10.35
CA LEU A 331 25.06 18.39 -9.89
C LEU A 331 24.25 19.69 -10.08
N GLN A 332 23.24 19.68 -10.94
CA GLN A 332 22.37 20.82 -11.23
C GLN A 332 20.99 20.67 -10.56
N HIS A 333 20.83 19.70 -9.66
CA HIS A 333 19.54 19.48 -9.01
C HIS A 333 19.14 20.72 -8.19
N PRO A 334 17.93 21.29 -8.44
CA PRO A 334 17.54 22.57 -7.84
C PRO A 334 17.03 22.47 -6.39
N GLY A 335 16.79 21.23 -5.91
CA GLY A 335 16.17 20.95 -4.62
C GLY A 335 17.05 20.14 -3.68
N PRO A 336 16.49 19.71 -2.56
CA PRO A 336 17.20 18.84 -1.62
C PRO A 336 17.22 17.39 -2.08
N LEU A 337 18.29 16.67 -1.67
CA LEU A 337 18.50 15.25 -1.89
C LEU A 337 18.46 14.47 -0.57
N ALA A 338 18.17 13.17 -0.65
CA ALA A 338 18.34 12.20 0.44
C ALA A 338 19.20 11.04 -0.05
N LEU A 339 20.08 10.51 0.81
CA LEU A 339 20.74 9.24 0.52
C LEU A 339 19.81 8.09 0.86
N ILE A 340 19.41 7.34 -0.17
CA ILE A 340 18.50 6.21 -0.03
C ILE A 340 19.31 4.92 -0.02
N GLU A 341 19.24 4.17 1.09
CA GLU A 341 19.86 2.85 1.23
C GLU A 341 18.87 1.75 0.84
N LEU A 342 19.33 0.85 -0.02
CA LEU A 342 18.63 -0.37 -0.45
C LEU A 342 19.46 -1.58 -0.03
N ARG A 343 19.20 -2.10 1.17
CA ARG A 343 19.93 -3.26 1.72
C ARG A 343 19.61 -4.53 0.95
N ASN A 344 20.61 -5.35 0.68
CA ASN A 344 20.52 -6.60 -0.06
C ASN A 344 20.82 -7.83 0.83
N GLY A 345 20.22 -7.89 2.02
CA GLY A 345 20.51 -8.94 3.01
C GLY A 345 21.94 -8.80 3.53
N GLU A 346 22.76 -9.83 3.32
CA GLU A 346 24.18 -9.83 3.69
C GLU A 346 25.09 -9.24 2.60
N GLN A 347 24.56 -8.95 1.41
CA GLN A 347 25.32 -8.36 0.32
C GLN A 347 25.45 -6.85 0.49
N THR A 348 26.35 -6.25 -0.27
CA THR A 348 26.56 -4.79 -0.30
C THR A 348 25.26 -4.08 -0.64
N PRO A 349 24.84 -3.08 0.17
CA PRO A 349 23.70 -2.24 -0.15
C PRO A 349 23.90 -1.46 -1.45
N SER A 350 22.81 -1.18 -2.16
CA SER A 350 22.76 -0.22 -3.26
C SER A 350 22.31 1.14 -2.73
N TYR A 351 22.76 2.22 -3.37
CA TYR A 351 22.42 3.58 -2.96
C TYR A 351 21.96 4.42 -4.15
N VAL A 352 21.01 5.32 -3.89
CA VAL A 352 20.60 6.35 -4.86
C VAL A 352 20.41 7.69 -4.15
N ALA A 353 20.59 8.80 -4.88
CA ALA A 353 20.27 10.13 -4.40
C ALA A 353 18.80 10.45 -4.74
N GLY A 354 17.89 10.26 -3.78
CA GLY A 354 16.45 10.50 -3.93
C GLY A 354 16.14 11.99 -3.92
N THR A 355 15.27 12.42 -4.83
CA THR A 355 14.75 13.78 -4.96
C THR A 355 13.43 13.97 -4.22
N GLU A 356 12.81 15.15 -4.34
CA GLU A 356 11.46 15.40 -3.83
C GLU A 356 10.41 14.50 -4.51
N ASN A 357 10.61 14.14 -5.79
CA ASN A 357 9.69 13.19 -6.48
C ASN A 357 9.83 11.77 -5.97
N PHE A 358 11.03 11.32 -5.57
CA PHE A 358 11.18 10.07 -4.84
C PHE A 358 10.42 10.10 -3.52
N TYR A 359 10.59 11.19 -2.77
CA TYR A 359 9.88 11.38 -1.50
C TYR A 359 8.36 11.43 -1.70
N ALA A 360 7.85 12.06 -2.76
CA ALA A 360 6.42 12.07 -3.08
C ALA A 360 5.86 10.64 -3.25
N ILE A 361 6.62 9.72 -3.89
CA ILE A 361 6.21 8.31 -4.00
C ILE A 361 6.16 7.64 -2.62
N THR A 362 7.10 7.94 -1.73
CA THR A 362 7.09 7.38 -0.36
C THR A 362 5.91 7.88 0.47
N ARG A 363 5.22 8.94 0.07
CA ARG A 363 3.97 9.40 0.73
C ARG A 363 2.82 8.44 0.51
N TYR A 364 2.83 7.69 -0.59
CA TYR A 364 1.86 6.63 -0.86
C TYR A 364 2.06 5.43 0.08
N ASN A 365 3.30 5.02 0.25
CA ASN A 365 3.71 4.01 1.21
C ASN A 365 5.12 4.36 1.72
N TRP A 366 5.28 4.53 3.05
CA TRP A 366 6.51 4.99 3.69
C TRP A 366 7.62 3.93 3.64
N SER A 367 8.16 3.72 2.45
CA SER A 367 9.21 2.74 2.18
C SER A 367 10.01 3.10 0.93
N SER A 368 11.34 3.17 1.05
CA SER A 368 12.24 3.31 -0.08
C SER A 368 12.14 2.15 -1.07
N TYR A 369 11.93 0.93 -0.57
CA TYR A 369 11.77 -0.26 -1.42
C TYR A 369 10.49 -0.20 -2.25
N TYR A 370 9.40 0.30 -1.64
CA TYR A 370 8.16 0.53 -2.37
C TYR A 370 8.35 1.57 -3.48
N ALA A 371 8.98 2.70 -3.17
CA ALA A 371 9.21 3.76 -4.15
C ALA A 371 10.05 3.26 -5.33
N MET A 372 11.13 2.54 -5.05
CA MET A 372 11.95 1.94 -6.12
C MET A 372 11.18 0.90 -6.93
N ALA A 373 10.35 0.04 -6.30
CA ALA A 373 9.55 -0.94 -7.03
C ALA A 373 8.54 -0.28 -7.98
N VAL A 374 7.90 0.82 -7.55
CA VAL A 374 7.01 1.62 -8.41
C VAL A 374 7.77 2.19 -9.60
N ILE A 375 8.93 2.80 -9.35
CA ILE A 375 9.76 3.42 -10.39
C ILE A 375 10.23 2.37 -11.40
N GLU A 376 10.85 1.30 -10.92
CA GLU A 376 11.41 0.27 -11.79
C GLU A 376 10.34 -0.52 -12.56
N LEU A 377 9.18 -0.79 -11.92
CA LEU A 377 8.07 -1.42 -12.65
C LEU A 377 7.57 -0.51 -13.78
N GLY A 378 7.37 0.77 -13.49
CA GLY A 378 6.93 1.72 -14.50
C GLY A 378 7.91 1.84 -15.68
N GLN A 379 9.22 1.86 -15.39
CA GLN A 379 10.28 1.86 -16.39
C GLN A 379 10.27 0.57 -17.22
N ALA A 380 10.22 -0.59 -16.58
CA ALA A 380 10.20 -1.88 -17.28
C ALA A 380 8.97 -2.04 -18.21
N VAL A 381 7.82 -1.51 -17.78
CA VAL A 381 6.61 -1.48 -18.64
C VAL A 381 6.81 -0.55 -19.82
N ALA A 382 7.37 0.65 -19.63
CA ALA A 382 7.64 1.59 -20.73
C ALA A 382 8.65 1.02 -21.73
N GLU A 383 9.72 0.38 -21.26
CA GLU A 383 10.71 -0.29 -22.10
C GLU A 383 10.08 -1.42 -22.91
N ARG A 384 9.21 -2.22 -22.31
CA ARG A 384 8.46 -3.28 -23.00
C ARG A 384 7.60 -2.74 -24.14
N LEU A 385 6.95 -1.60 -23.95
CA LEU A 385 6.14 -0.96 -24.99
C LEU A 385 7.00 -0.46 -26.15
N ASN A 386 8.15 0.15 -25.86
CA ASN A 386 9.07 0.65 -26.89
C ASN A 386 9.71 -0.47 -27.71
N SER A 387 10.00 -1.63 -27.08
CA SER A 387 10.57 -2.81 -27.75
C SER A 387 9.57 -3.56 -28.64
N SER A 388 8.28 -3.23 -28.53
CA SER A 388 7.19 -3.88 -29.28
C SER A 388 6.70 -3.03 -30.47
N ARG A 389 7.26 -1.83 -30.63
CA ARG A 389 7.09 -0.92 -31.78
C ARG A 389 8.21 -1.13 -32.79
#